data_702632f2ed7d650ec5ba7f6fb85ae15b
#
_entry.id   702632f2ed7d650ec5ba7f6fb85ae15b
#
_cell.length_a   1.000
_cell.length_b   1.000
_cell.length_c   1.000
_cell.angle_alpha   90.00
_cell.angle_beta   90.00
_cell.angle_gamma   90.00
#
_symmetry.space_group_name_H-M   'P 1'
#
loop_
_entity.id
_entity.type
_entity.pdbx_description
1 polymer ?
#
loop_
_entity_poly.entity_id
_entity_poly.type
_entity_poly.pdbx_seq_one_letter_code
_entity_poly.pdbx_strand_id
1 'polypeptide(L)'
;VLIERSIPFDLGGTSTVEYHAEGVQGLFRIPAKHLSVAEAADPVSTSAPVTREADAFAALPGLCVLILEDQLVIAVGLEQILNDAQTKDVMTASSEDEAMRLISSRTPDAAILDVNLGTGTSISVADELQRRQIPFLFATGYGDGISIPEHLQDVPVTRKPYDANSILTSLQARVDR
;
A
#
# COMPACT_ATOMS: atom_id res chain seq x y z
N VAL A 1 -16.62 -10.98 12.75
CA VAL A 1 -15.78 -9.81 12.43
C VAL A 1 -14.56 -10.29 11.65
N LEU A 2 -13.98 -9.45 10.76
CA LEU A 2 -12.87 -9.84 9.87
C LEU A 2 -11.69 -10.45 10.65
N ILE A 3 -11.27 -9.81 11.73
CA ILE A 3 -10.16 -10.24 12.60
C ILE A 3 -10.39 -11.63 13.23
N GLU A 4 -11.62 -11.97 13.62
CA GLU A 4 -11.94 -13.27 14.20
C GLU A 4 -11.87 -14.41 13.17
N ARG A 5 -11.91 -14.10 11.88
CA ARG A 5 -11.77 -15.07 10.79
C ARG A 5 -10.34 -15.17 10.26
N SER A 6 -9.67 -14.04 10.07
CA SER A 6 -8.33 -14.02 9.45
C SER A 6 -7.27 -14.66 10.32
N ILE A 7 -7.28 -14.43 11.64
CA ILE A 7 -6.24 -15.02 12.53
C ILE A 7 -6.30 -16.54 12.59
N PRO A 8 -7.47 -17.20 12.77
CA PRO A 8 -7.54 -18.67 12.72
C PRO A 8 -7.31 -19.24 11.33
N PHE A 9 -7.83 -18.59 10.28
CA PHE A 9 -7.79 -19.13 8.93
C PHE A 9 -6.43 -18.96 8.27
N ASP A 10 -5.86 -17.75 8.33
CA ASP A 10 -4.62 -17.42 7.60
C ASP A 10 -3.35 -17.76 8.43
N LEU A 11 -3.43 -17.62 9.75
CA LEU A 11 -2.28 -17.78 10.64
C LEU A 11 -2.36 -19.04 11.50
N GLY A 12 -3.46 -19.81 11.45
CA GLY A 12 -3.65 -20.98 12.30
C GLY A 12 -3.60 -20.65 13.80
N GLY A 13 -3.93 -19.43 14.16
CA GLY A 13 -3.96 -18.92 15.53
C GLY A 13 -5.36 -18.96 16.15
N THR A 14 -5.55 -18.24 17.25
CA THR A 14 -6.87 -18.02 17.86
C THR A 14 -7.08 -16.55 18.15
N SER A 15 -8.34 -16.09 18.03
CA SER A 15 -8.74 -14.72 18.37
C SER A 15 -10.02 -14.74 19.21
N THR A 16 -10.07 -13.89 20.22
CA THR A 16 -11.26 -13.59 21.01
C THR A 16 -11.39 -12.08 21.10
N VAL A 17 -12.57 -11.55 20.75
CA VAL A 17 -12.84 -10.11 20.80
C VAL A 17 -14.08 -9.90 21.67
N GLU A 18 -13.96 -9.07 22.68
CA GLU A 18 -15.04 -8.71 23.59
C GLU A 18 -15.36 -7.21 23.47
N TYR A 19 -16.65 -6.90 23.36
CA TYR A 19 -17.14 -5.53 23.23
C TYR A 19 -17.74 -5.10 24.56
N HIS A 20 -17.16 -4.06 25.18
CA HIS A 20 -17.62 -3.47 26.41
C HIS A 20 -18.11 -2.05 26.17
N ALA A 21 -18.90 -1.49 27.08
CA ALA A 21 -19.37 -0.11 26.98
C ALA A 21 -18.22 0.91 26.99
N GLU A 22 -17.07 0.54 27.55
CA GLU A 22 -15.87 1.37 27.69
C GLU A 22 -14.86 1.15 26.56
N GLY A 23 -15.11 0.22 25.63
CA GLY A 23 -14.21 -0.09 24.53
C GLY A 23 -14.21 -1.53 24.08
N VAL A 24 -13.21 -1.93 23.31
CA VAL A 24 -13.04 -3.28 22.76
C VAL A 24 -11.77 -3.90 23.33
N GLN A 25 -11.87 -5.15 23.80
CA GLN A 25 -10.72 -5.94 24.23
C GLN A 25 -10.52 -7.12 23.28
N GLY A 26 -9.29 -7.30 22.77
CA GLY A 26 -8.94 -8.40 21.88
C GLY A 26 -7.77 -9.22 22.42
N LEU A 27 -7.90 -10.56 22.42
CA LEU A 27 -6.83 -11.50 22.70
C LEU A 27 -6.52 -12.30 21.45
N PHE A 28 -5.28 -12.25 20.99
CA PHE A 28 -4.81 -12.92 19.78
C PHE A 28 -3.65 -13.83 20.14
N ARG A 29 -3.72 -15.10 19.70
CA ARG A 29 -2.63 -16.07 19.82
C ARG A 29 -2.19 -16.46 18.43
N ILE A 30 -0.93 -16.14 18.10
CA ILE A 30 -0.33 -16.43 16.81
C ILE A 30 0.79 -17.44 17.01
N PRO A 31 0.84 -18.55 16.24
CA PRO A 31 1.93 -19.52 16.32
C PRO A 31 3.29 -18.87 16.05
N ALA A 32 4.31 -19.27 16.82
CA ALA A 32 5.65 -18.70 16.75
C ALA A 32 6.31 -18.78 15.36
N LYS A 33 5.89 -19.74 14.52
CA LYS A 33 6.36 -19.85 13.12
C LYS A 33 6.08 -18.63 12.26
N HIS A 34 5.15 -17.77 12.66
CA HIS A 34 4.80 -16.52 12.00
C HIS A 34 5.42 -15.28 12.66
N LEU A 35 6.25 -15.47 13.68
CA LEU A 35 6.93 -14.41 14.39
C LEU A 35 8.41 -14.41 13.97
N SER A 36 8.90 -13.30 13.45
CA SER A 36 10.33 -13.03 13.37
C SER A 36 10.75 -12.30 14.64
N VAL A 37 11.84 -12.75 15.29
CA VAL A 37 12.44 -12.03 16.40
C VAL A 37 13.16 -10.83 15.79
N ALA A 38 12.57 -9.63 15.90
CA ALA A 38 13.36 -8.41 15.76
C ALA A 38 14.33 -8.38 16.93
N GLU A 39 15.63 -8.28 16.63
CA GLU A 39 16.67 -8.11 17.65
C GLU A 39 16.28 -6.93 18.56
N ALA A 40 16.30 -7.16 19.86
CA ALA A 40 15.72 -6.30 20.86
C ALA A 40 16.22 -4.84 20.73
N ALA A 41 15.36 -3.97 20.30
CA ALA A 41 15.48 -2.57 20.66
C ALA A 41 15.08 -2.43 22.15
N ASP A 42 15.87 -1.70 22.91
CA ASP A 42 15.69 -1.47 24.35
C ASP A 42 14.23 -1.05 24.69
N PRO A 43 13.73 -1.40 25.91
CA PRO A 43 12.35 -1.10 26.26
C PRO A 43 12.08 0.40 26.23
N VAL A 44 11.21 0.80 25.30
CA VAL A 44 10.75 2.18 25.19
C VAL A 44 10.05 2.57 26.49
N SER A 45 10.72 3.41 27.27
CA SER A 45 10.19 4.01 28.48
C SER A 45 8.95 4.85 28.16
N THR A 46 7.81 4.41 28.66
CA THR A 46 6.51 5.08 28.50
C THR A 46 6.49 6.34 29.37
N SER A 47 6.96 7.47 28.89
CA SER A 47 6.52 8.82 29.32
C SER A 47 7.34 9.93 28.65
N ALA A 48 7.05 10.24 27.39
CA ALA A 48 7.25 11.57 26.84
C ALA A 48 6.16 11.78 25.78
N PRO A 49 5.58 13.00 25.66
CA PRO A 49 4.75 13.29 24.51
C PRO A 49 5.63 13.03 23.28
N VAL A 50 5.16 12.15 22.40
CA VAL A 50 5.79 11.95 21.10
C VAL A 50 5.67 13.28 20.39
N THR A 51 6.68 14.12 20.55
CA THR A 51 6.95 15.17 19.58
C THR A 51 7.23 14.38 18.31
N ARG A 52 6.25 14.29 17.43
CA ARG A 52 6.50 13.94 16.05
C ARG A 52 7.52 14.97 15.57
N GLU A 53 8.82 14.61 15.64
CA GLU A 53 9.74 15.14 14.68
C GLU A 53 9.06 14.82 13.35
N ALA A 54 8.72 15.86 12.62
CA ALA A 54 8.22 15.71 11.26
C ALA A 54 9.36 14.99 10.53
N ASP A 55 9.31 13.63 10.51
CA ASP A 55 10.02 12.89 9.51
C ASP A 55 9.62 13.56 8.21
N ALA A 56 10.61 14.13 7.53
CA ALA A 56 10.37 14.80 6.26
C ALA A 56 9.95 13.70 5.30
N PHE A 57 8.65 13.38 5.30
CA PHE A 57 8.06 12.50 4.31
C PHE A 57 8.46 13.04 2.94
N ALA A 58 8.84 12.15 2.04
CA ALA A 58 9.06 12.54 0.66
C ALA A 58 7.81 13.30 0.21
N ALA A 59 7.94 14.60 0.02
CA ALA A 59 6.84 15.44 -0.42
C ALA A 59 6.72 15.29 -1.94
N LEU A 60 5.50 15.13 -2.42
CA LEU A 60 5.19 15.00 -3.86
C LEU A 60 4.36 16.19 -4.34
N PRO A 61 4.82 17.45 -4.09
CA PRO A 61 4.02 18.62 -4.33
C PRO A 61 3.71 18.80 -5.82
N GLY A 62 2.45 19.06 -6.08
CA GLY A 62 2.00 19.37 -7.43
C GLY A 62 1.74 18.17 -8.35
N LEU A 63 2.06 16.96 -7.93
CA LEU A 63 1.84 15.75 -8.72
C LEU A 63 0.37 15.30 -8.68
N CYS A 64 -0.10 14.80 -9.81
CA CYS A 64 -1.33 14.03 -9.93
C CYS A 64 -0.96 12.55 -9.96
N VAL A 65 -1.39 11.78 -8.97
CA VAL A 65 -1.03 10.37 -8.83
C VAL A 65 -2.23 9.47 -9.09
N LEU A 66 -2.05 8.44 -9.92
CA LEU A 66 -3.04 7.39 -10.12
C LEU A 66 -2.81 6.26 -9.11
N ILE A 67 -3.87 5.83 -8.43
CA ILE A 67 -3.95 4.61 -7.66
C ILE A 67 -4.80 3.61 -8.44
N LEU A 68 -4.31 2.37 -8.62
CA LEU A 68 -5.09 1.24 -9.11
C LEU A 68 -5.08 0.15 -8.05
N GLU A 69 -6.20 0.00 -7.35
CA GLU A 69 -6.37 -0.89 -6.18
C GLU A 69 -7.83 -1.30 -6.07
N ASP A 70 -8.14 -2.60 -6.06
CA ASP A 70 -9.51 -3.12 -5.99
C ASP A 70 -10.07 -3.16 -4.55
N GLN A 71 -9.20 -3.09 -3.54
CA GLN A 71 -9.60 -3.07 -2.14
C GLN A 71 -9.76 -1.63 -1.64
N LEU A 72 -11.01 -1.19 -1.48
CA LEU A 72 -11.37 0.18 -1.07
C LEU A 72 -10.61 0.66 0.16
N VAL A 73 -10.42 -0.19 1.17
CA VAL A 73 -9.74 0.19 2.42
C VAL A 73 -8.27 0.54 2.18
N ILE A 74 -7.61 -0.20 1.29
CA ILE A 74 -6.21 0.06 0.91
C ILE A 74 -6.12 1.31 0.05
N ALA A 75 -7.02 1.47 -0.93
CA ALA A 75 -7.09 2.65 -1.78
C ALA A 75 -7.26 3.94 -0.96
N VAL A 76 -8.21 3.97 -0.01
CA VAL A 76 -8.41 5.11 0.90
C VAL A 76 -7.18 5.39 1.76
N GLY A 77 -6.49 4.34 2.23
CA GLY A 77 -5.23 4.50 2.97
C GLY A 77 -4.12 5.14 2.12
N LEU A 78 -3.99 4.74 0.85
CA LEU A 78 -3.06 5.34 -0.10
C LEU A 78 -3.42 6.80 -0.43
N GLU A 79 -4.70 7.09 -0.65
CA GLU A 79 -5.17 8.47 -0.87
C GLU A 79 -4.77 9.38 0.30
N GLN A 80 -4.95 8.91 1.54
CA GLN A 80 -4.55 9.67 2.72
C GLN A 80 -3.04 9.92 2.75
N ILE A 81 -2.23 8.90 2.49
CA ILE A 81 -0.76 9.01 2.43
C ILE A 81 -0.33 10.04 1.39
N LEU A 82 -0.91 10.00 0.18
CA LEU A 82 -0.59 10.92 -0.91
C LEU A 82 -1.05 12.36 -0.61
N ASN A 83 -2.23 12.52 -0.01
CA ASN A 83 -2.72 13.84 0.40
C ASN A 83 -1.83 14.46 1.49
N ASP A 84 -1.39 13.66 2.46
CA ASP A 84 -0.45 14.11 3.50
C ASP A 84 0.92 14.48 2.92
N ALA A 85 1.33 13.83 1.81
CA ALA A 85 2.52 14.17 1.02
C ALA A 85 2.34 15.38 0.08
N GLN A 86 1.20 16.09 0.19
CA GLN A 86 0.89 17.32 -0.55
C GLN A 86 0.79 17.13 -2.08
N THR A 87 0.35 15.96 -2.55
CA THR A 87 0.01 15.78 -3.96
C THR A 87 -1.07 16.78 -4.39
N LYS A 88 -1.04 17.18 -5.66
CA LYS A 88 -2.04 18.08 -6.23
C LYS A 88 -3.41 17.43 -6.36
N ASP A 89 -3.40 16.15 -6.73
CA ASP A 89 -4.61 15.38 -6.98
C ASP A 89 -4.32 13.88 -6.95
N VAL A 90 -5.31 13.08 -6.58
CA VAL A 90 -5.24 11.64 -6.58
C VAL A 90 -6.40 11.09 -7.42
N MET A 91 -6.07 10.27 -8.40
CA MET A 91 -7.05 9.57 -9.24
C MET A 91 -7.08 8.11 -8.76
N THR A 92 -8.25 7.61 -8.36
CA THR A 92 -8.39 6.24 -7.87
C THR A 92 -9.23 5.42 -8.83
N ALA A 93 -8.72 4.24 -9.19
CA ALA A 93 -9.40 3.24 -10.00
C ALA A 93 -9.43 1.91 -9.25
N SER A 94 -10.54 1.19 -9.38
CA SER A 94 -10.76 -0.14 -8.79
C SER A 94 -10.61 -1.27 -9.80
N SER A 95 -10.41 -0.95 -11.07
CA SER A 95 -10.28 -1.91 -12.17
C SER A 95 -9.42 -1.36 -13.31
N GLU A 96 -8.92 -2.29 -14.14
CA GLU A 96 -8.14 -1.96 -15.35
C GLU A 96 -8.89 -1.00 -16.27
N ASP A 97 -10.15 -1.30 -16.58
CA ASP A 97 -10.99 -0.46 -17.49
C ASP A 97 -11.16 0.96 -16.94
N GLU A 98 -11.31 1.11 -15.62
CA GLU A 98 -11.44 2.41 -14.98
C GLU A 98 -10.13 3.18 -15.05
N ALA A 99 -9.00 2.53 -14.73
CA ALA A 99 -7.68 3.13 -14.84
C ALA A 99 -7.39 3.62 -16.26
N MET A 100 -7.69 2.80 -17.28
CA MET A 100 -7.48 3.16 -18.68
C MET A 100 -8.34 4.35 -19.12
N ARG A 101 -9.59 4.45 -18.63
CA ARG A 101 -10.43 5.63 -18.87
C ARG A 101 -9.85 6.89 -18.22
N LEU A 102 -9.40 6.77 -16.96
CA LEU A 102 -8.77 7.88 -16.24
C LEU A 102 -7.52 8.38 -16.96
N ILE A 103 -6.60 7.47 -17.31
CA ILE A 103 -5.37 7.80 -18.05
C ILE A 103 -5.65 8.46 -19.41
N SER A 104 -6.75 8.05 -20.06
CA SER A 104 -7.16 8.63 -21.34
C SER A 104 -7.77 10.02 -21.20
N SER A 105 -8.48 10.28 -20.10
CA SER A 105 -9.11 11.57 -19.84
C SER A 105 -8.13 12.60 -19.30
N ARG A 106 -7.17 12.15 -18.49
CA ARG A 106 -6.15 12.98 -17.85
C ARG A 106 -4.90 12.15 -17.59
N THR A 107 -3.76 12.64 -18.04
CA THR A 107 -2.48 11.99 -17.82
C THR A 107 -2.02 12.19 -16.37
N PRO A 108 -1.79 11.12 -15.58
CA PRO A 108 -1.16 11.25 -14.28
C PRO A 108 0.35 11.53 -14.41
N ASP A 109 0.93 12.14 -13.39
CA ASP A 109 2.38 12.37 -13.31
C ASP A 109 3.13 11.13 -12.75
N ALA A 110 2.44 10.28 -11.98
CA ALA A 110 2.94 9.01 -11.47
C ALA A 110 1.80 8.05 -11.14
N ALA A 111 2.11 6.76 -10.91
CA ALA A 111 1.10 5.79 -10.51
C ALA A 111 1.59 4.75 -9.48
N ILE A 112 0.64 4.24 -8.69
CA ILE A 112 0.79 3.09 -7.79
C ILE A 112 -0.20 2.04 -8.25
N LEU A 113 0.29 0.85 -8.62
CA LEU A 113 -0.53 -0.22 -9.18
C LEU A 113 -0.50 -1.46 -8.28
N ASP A 114 -1.65 -1.89 -7.77
CA ASP A 114 -1.73 -3.27 -7.27
C ASP A 114 -1.56 -4.24 -8.45
N VAL A 115 -0.72 -5.25 -8.29
CA VAL A 115 -0.50 -6.26 -9.34
C VAL A 115 -1.74 -7.11 -9.52
N ASN A 116 -2.43 -7.45 -8.41
CA ASN A 116 -3.59 -8.35 -8.40
C ASN A 116 -4.88 -7.58 -8.11
N LEU A 117 -5.75 -7.52 -9.07
CA LEU A 117 -7.05 -6.84 -8.97
C LEU A 117 -8.21 -7.82 -8.73
N GLY A 118 -7.94 -8.98 -8.14
CA GLY A 118 -8.97 -10.00 -7.87
C GLY A 118 -9.51 -10.69 -9.12
N THR A 119 -10.05 -9.95 -10.05
CA THR A 119 -10.59 -10.48 -11.32
C THR A 119 -9.61 -10.37 -12.51
N GLY A 120 -8.45 -9.80 -12.30
CA GLY A 120 -7.45 -9.54 -13.35
C GLY A 120 -6.13 -9.03 -12.76
N THR A 121 -5.33 -8.41 -13.60
CA THR A 121 -4.04 -7.81 -13.22
C THR A 121 -3.94 -6.39 -13.73
N SER A 122 -2.99 -5.62 -13.19
CA SER A 122 -2.70 -4.27 -13.66
C SER A 122 -1.68 -4.20 -14.81
N ILE A 123 -1.30 -5.33 -15.38
CA ILE A 123 -0.20 -5.39 -16.36
C ILE A 123 -0.47 -4.53 -17.59
N SER A 124 -1.68 -4.57 -18.17
CA SER A 124 -2.01 -3.75 -19.34
C SER A 124 -1.96 -2.26 -19.04
N VAL A 125 -2.32 -1.86 -17.81
CA VAL A 125 -2.19 -0.46 -17.34
C VAL A 125 -0.71 -0.09 -17.19
N ALA A 126 0.11 -0.98 -16.65
CA ALA A 126 1.56 -0.79 -16.54
C ALA A 126 2.21 -0.62 -17.93
N ASP A 127 1.81 -1.42 -18.90
CA ASP A 127 2.28 -1.32 -20.29
C ASP A 127 1.93 0.06 -20.90
N GLU A 128 0.72 0.54 -20.67
CA GLU A 128 0.29 1.85 -21.17
C GLU A 128 1.05 2.99 -20.49
N LEU A 129 1.28 2.91 -19.16
CA LEU A 129 2.08 3.88 -18.44
C LEU A 129 3.54 3.89 -18.91
N GLN A 130 4.13 2.70 -19.13
CA GLN A 130 5.49 2.56 -19.67
C GLN A 130 5.59 3.17 -21.07
N ARG A 131 4.61 2.88 -21.95
CA ARG A 131 4.54 3.45 -23.31
C ARG A 131 4.47 4.97 -23.30
N ARG A 132 3.77 5.55 -22.31
CA ARG A 132 3.67 7.02 -22.12
C ARG A 132 4.83 7.61 -21.34
N GLN A 133 5.77 6.79 -20.89
CA GLN A 133 6.89 7.22 -20.04
C GLN A 133 6.46 7.82 -18.70
N ILE A 134 5.32 7.39 -18.17
CA ILE A 134 4.81 7.81 -16.87
C ILE A 134 5.45 6.91 -15.80
N PRO A 135 6.14 7.47 -14.80
CA PRO A 135 6.75 6.70 -13.73
C PRO A 135 5.68 6.00 -12.88
N PHE A 136 5.93 4.75 -12.51
CA PHE A 136 5.03 4.00 -11.62
C PHE A 136 5.80 2.97 -10.80
N LEU A 137 5.15 2.46 -9.78
CA LEU A 137 5.60 1.31 -8.99
C LEU A 137 4.46 0.30 -8.84
N PHE A 138 4.83 -0.94 -8.53
CA PHE A 138 3.88 -1.95 -8.13
C PHE A 138 3.76 -2.02 -6.61
N ALA A 139 2.54 -2.17 -6.10
CA ALA A 139 2.23 -2.60 -4.76
C ALA A 139 1.65 -4.03 -4.82
N THR A 140 2.17 -4.99 -4.02
CA THR A 140 1.73 -6.38 -4.10
C THR A 140 1.61 -7.02 -2.72
N GLY A 141 0.62 -7.91 -2.54
CA GLY A 141 0.42 -8.68 -1.33
C GLY A 141 1.33 -9.89 -1.21
N TYR A 142 1.31 -10.53 -0.04
CA TYR A 142 1.96 -11.81 0.16
C TYR A 142 1.20 -12.92 -0.57
N GLY A 143 1.89 -13.68 -1.42
CA GLY A 143 1.29 -14.84 -2.09
C GLY A 143 0.64 -14.55 -3.44
N ASP A 144 0.73 -13.34 -3.93
CA ASP A 144 0.34 -13.01 -5.29
C ASP A 144 1.31 -13.72 -6.24
N GLY A 145 1.02 -14.97 -6.59
CA GLY A 145 1.81 -15.78 -7.52
C GLY A 145 1.85 -15.23 -8.96
N ILE A 146 1.56 -13.94 -9.13
CA ILE A 146 1.55 -13.26 -10.41
C ILE A 146 3.00 -12.94 -10.79
N SER A 147 3.42 -13.52 -11.90
CA SER A 147 4.72 -13.21 -12.49
C SER A 147 4.63 -11.86 -13.20
N ILE A 148 5.40 -10.89 -12.74
CA ILE A 148 5.61 -9.63 -13.46
C ILE A 148 6.36 -9.97 -14.74
N PRO A 149 5.87 -9.57 -15.94
CA PRO A 149 6.53 -9.81 -17.20
C PRO A 149 7.98 -9.28 -17.23
N GLU A 150 8.84 -9.92 -18.02
CA GLU A 150 10.28 -9.60 -18.08
C GLU A 150 10.54 -8.12 -18.38
N HIS A 151 9.76 -7.51 -19.26
CA HIS A 151 9.90 -6.09 -19.65
C HIS A 151 9.49 -5.09 -18.57
N LEU A 152 8.86 -5.55 -17.47
CA LEU A 152 8.45 -4.75 -16.30
C LEU A 152 9.25 -5.08 -15.04
N GLN A 153 10.26 -5.96 -15.09
CA GLN A 153 11.02 -6.40 -13.92
C GLN A 153 11.88 -5.28 -13.31
N ASP A 154 12.21 -4.24 -14.07
CA ASP A 154 12.94 -3.07 -13.59
C ASP A 154 12.04 -2.07 -12.83
N VAL A 155 10.74 -2.30 -12.80
CA VAL A 155 9.79 -1.47 -12.04
C VAL A 155 9.88 -1.82 -10.56
N PRO A 156 10.02 -0.83 -9.66
CA PRO A 156 10.04 -1.10 -8.23
C PRO A 156 8.77 -1.79 -7.75
N VAL A 157 8.94 -2.73 -6.84
CA VAL A 157 7.85 -3.45 -6.19
C VAL A 157 7.89 -3.17 -4.70
N THR A 158 6.82 -2.58 -4.17
CA THR A 158 6.63 -2.38 -2.73
C THR A 158 5.67 -3.43 -2.21
N ARG A 159 6.07 -4.16 -1.15
CA ARG A 159 5.25 -5.25 -0.60
C ARG A 159 4.27 -4.72 0.45
N LYS A 160 3.02 -5.17 0.37
CA LYS A 160 2.00 -4.95 1.41
C LYS A 160 2.25 -5.89 2.61
N PRO A 161 2.07 -5.46 3.89
CA PRO A 161 1.77 -4.09 4.28
C PRO A 161 2.99 -3.17 4.18
N TYR A 162 2.80 -1.97 3.70
CA TYR A 162 3.82 -0.93 3.61
C TYR A 162 3.48 0.25 4.53
N ASP A 163 4.49 0.97 4.97
CA ASP A 163 4.32 2.27 5.64
C ASP A 163 4.36 3.42 4.63
N ALA A 164 3.89 4.60 5.08
CA ALA A 164 3.82 5.79 4.24
C ALA A 164 5.19 6.19 3.68
N ASN A 165 6.25 6.11 4.50
CA ASN A 165 7.59 6.52 4.09
C ASN A 165 8.14 5.61 2.97
N SER A 166 7.97 4.29 3.08
CA SER A 166 8.46 3.34 2.08
C SER A 166 7.78 3.53 0.72
N ILE A 167 6.46 3.74 0.68
CA ILE A 167 5.73 3.93 -0.58
C ILE A 167 6.07 5.28 -1.22
N LEU A 168 6.13 6.37 -0.42
CA LEU A 168 6.46 7.70 -0.92
C LEU A 168 7.89 7.79 -1.43
N THR A 169 8.87 7.23 -0.69
CA THR A 169 10.28 7.20 -1.12
C THR A 169 10.44 6.42 -2.43
N SER A 170 9.75 5.28 -2.55
CA SER A 170 9.79 4.46 -3.77
C SER A 170 9.19 5.21 -4.97
N LEU A 171 8.09 5.95 -4.76
CA LEU A 171 7.45 6.74 -5.81
C LEU A 171 8.30 7.95 -6.21
N GLN A 172 8.84 8.69 -5.24
CA GLN A 172 9.73 9.83 -5.48
C GLN A 172 10.94 9.42 -6.32
N ALA A 173 11.61 8.32 -5.97
CA ALA A 173 12.76 7.80 -6.71
C ALA A 173 12.44 7.44 -8.17
N ARG A 174 11.16 7.27 -8.52
CA ARG A 174 10.73 7.03 -9.91
C ARG A 174 10.42 8.32 -10.66
N VAL A 175 9.90 9.33 -9.95
CA VAL A 175 9.58 10.64 -10.52
C VAL A 175 10.84 11.45 -10.83
N ASP A 176 11.88 11.30 -10.03
CA ASP A 176 13.14 12.06 -10.15
C ASP A 176 14.11 11.51 -11.23
N ARG A 177 13.74 10.43 -11.92
CA ARG A 177 14.53 9.81 -13.00
C ARG A 177 14.16 10.32 -14.38
#